data_8af6bc2f9e35ab0c01c49dbd7f4ea208
#
_entry.id   8af6bc2f9e35ab0c01c49dbd7f4ea208
#
_cell.length_a   1.000
_cell.length_b   1.000
_cell.length_c   1.000
_cell.angle_alpha   90.00
_cell.angle_beta   90.00
_cell.angle_gamma   90.00
#
_symmetry.space_group_name_H-M   'P 1'
#
loop_
_entity.id
_entity.type
_entity.pdbx_description
1 polymer ?
#
loop_
_entity_poly.entity_id
_entity_poly.type
_entity_poly.pdbx_seq_one_letter_code
_entity_poly.pdbx_strand_id
1 'polypeptide(L)'
;MNNKEDALTESQLTFMVIGSIIGVSVLNLPLAPIKVAKQDAWIATFLGTIYPIYVLFITIYIRKKHPKKDILYLSKKIYGKILGNILNLIFLLFFFLIATDVAAGINNVLRTYIVNFLNSWNILSLLFLGAAYAVYSGTKTVGRLNEVLFYITFIVFLIPIFSLKEADILNLQPVLGSGIKNIINATKKTIIAYSGIEMLLILYPLVDENIKLKKIGFKSISFITILYTLYTLLTTLYLGINITNKFLWPVITISRSIIIPVINSFSYIFLSLWTMTMFKCISVHYFLFAHGLNKIFKKISRKTWVILLYPVMIIVSNLYGTPVRRRSFLDKIFPPYVIFNIIFISITALLVALGKGDKNEK
;
A
#
# COMPACT_ATOMS: atom_id res chain seq x y z
N MET A 1 11.09 -31.36 -4.02
CA MET A 1 9.90 -30.73 -4.67
C MET A 1 10.38 -29.50 -5.41
N ASN A 2 10.12 -29.42 -6.71
CA ASN A 2 10.67 -28.40 -7.62
C ASN A 2 10.18 -26.99 -7.25
N ASN A 3 11.01 -26.24 -6.54
CA ASN A 3 10.73 -24.87 -6.07
C ASN A 3 10.62 -23.81 -7.20
N LYS A 4 10.85 -24.17 -8.47
CA LYS A 4 10.80 -23.20 -9.58
C LYS A 4 9.37 -22.88 -10.06
N GLU A 5 8.45 -23.85 -9.95
CA GLU A 5 7.05 -23.63 -10.39
C GLU A 5 6.27 -22.71 -9.47
N ASP A 6 6.66 -22.57 -8.19
CA ASP A 6 6.00 -21.72 -7.20
C ASP A 6 6.62 -20.32 -7.08
N ALA A 7 7.75 -20.06 -7.74
CA ALA A 7 8.40 -18.76 -7.69
C ALA A 7 7.60 -17.67 -8.42
N LEU A 8 7.61 -16.45 -7.86
CA LEU A 8 7.03 -15.27 -8.49
C LEU A 8 7.84 -14.83 -9.70
N THR A 9 7.17 -14.45 -10.77
CA THR A 9 7.80 -13.82 -11.94
C THR A 9 8.14 -12.34 -11.67
N GLU A 10 9.00 -11.74 -12.52
CA GLU A 10 9.34 -10.31 -12.45
C GLU A 10 8.07 -9.44 -12.54
N SER A 11 7.16 -9.79 -13.45
CA SER A 11 5.89 -9.08 -13.67
C SER A 11 4.97 -9.18 -12.45
N GLN A 12 4.75 -10.39 -11.94
CA GLN A 12 3.92 -10.63 -10.75
C GLN A 12 4.42 -9.85 -9.54
N LEU A 13 5.72 -9.89 -9.27
CA LEU A 13 6.28 -9.13 -8.14
C LEU A 13 6.15 -7.62 -8.36
N THR A 14 6.38 -7.12 -9.58
CA THR A 14 6.19 -5.69 -9.91
C THR A 14 4.77 -5.24 -9.57
N PHE A 15 3.76 -5.98 -10.04
CA PHE A 15 2.37 -5.61 -9.82
C PHE A 15 1.90 -5.86 -8.38
N MET A 16 2.48 -6.83 -7.67
CA MET A 16 2.26 -6.97 -6.23
C MET A 16 2.81 -5.76 -5.45
N VAL A 17 3.99 -5.23 -5.80
CA VAL A 17 4.54 -4.02 -5.17
C VAL A 17 3.65 -2.82 -5.45
N ILE A 18 3.22 -2.62 -6.69
CA ILE A 18 2.29 -1.55 -7.04
C ILE A 18 0.98 -1.72 -6.28
N GLY A 19 0.42 -2.94 -6.27
CA GLY A 19 -0.82 -3.26 -5.58
C GLY A 19 -0.75 -3.10 -4.06
N SER A 20 0.41 -3.34 -3.44
CA SER A 20 0.59 -3.17 -2.00
C SER A 20 0.65 -1.70 -1.56
N ILE A 21 1.19 -0.81 -2.38
CA ILE A 21 1.33 0.60 -2.04
C ILE A 21 0.06 1.38 -2.38
N ILE A 22 -0.59 1.08 -3.52
CA ILE A 22 -1.81 1.76 -3.92
C ILE A 22 -2.99 1.22 -3.11
N GLY A 23 -3.22 1.84 -1.96
CA GLY A 23 -4.37 1.60 -1.08
C GLY A 23 -5.42 2.69 -1.20
N VAL A 24 -6.46 2.61 -0.35
CA VAL A 24 -7.58 3.58 -0.34
C VAL A 24 -7.12 5.00 -0.01
N SER A 25 -5.97 5.15 0.62
CA SER A 25 -5.35 6.43 0.94
C SER A 25 -5.04 7.28 -0.30
N VAL A 26 -4.92 6.69 -1.49
CA VAL A 26 -4.71 7.45 -2.74
C VAL A 26 -5.83 8.44 -3.02
N LEU A 27 -7.06 8.12 -2.61
CA LEU A 27 -8.23 8.99 -2.84
C LEU A 27 -8.20 10.28 -2.04
N ASN A 28 -7.55 10.28 -0.90
CA ASN A 28 -7.40 11.43 -0.02
C ASN A 28 -5.95 11.91 0.11
N LEU A 29 -5.05 11.33 -0.68
CA LEU A 29 -3.62 11.63 -0.67
C LEU A 29 -3.31 13.13 -0.73
N PRO A 30 -3.98 13.94 -1.59
CA PRO A 30 -3.66 15.37 -1.70
C PRO A 30 -3.95 16.18 -0.43
N LEU A 31 -4.86 15.72 0.44
CA LEU A 31 -5.33 16.52 1.59
C LEU A 31 -4.23 16.83 2.61
N ALA A 32 -3.43 15.82 2.97
CA ALA A 32 -2.44 16.00 4.01
C ALA A 32 -1.31 16.96 3.58
N PRO A 33 -0.69 16.82 2.40
CA PRO A 33 0.34 17.76 1.95
C PRO A 33 -0.23 19.14 1.58
N ILE A 34 -1.45 19.27 1.02
CA ILE A 34 -2.06 20.57 0.70
C ILE A 34 -2.30 21.40 1.96
N LYS A 35 -2.68 20.81 3.07
CA LYS A 35 -2.86 21.54 4.35
C LYS A 35 -1.57 22.19 4.84
N VAL A 36 -0.40 21.67 4.47
CA VAL A 36 0.91 22.15 4.96
C VAL A 36 1.66 22.94 3.90
N ALA A 37 1.78 22.39 2.69
CA ALA A 37 2.55 22.97 1.59
C ALA A 37 1.66 23.67 0.54
N LYS A 38 0.35 23.78 0.77
CA LYS A 38 -0.58 24.50 -0.11
C LYS A 38 -0.40 24.06 -1.58
N GLN A 39 -0.17 25.01 -2.51
CA GLN A 39 0.04 24.78 -3.94
C GLN A 39 1.28 23.93 -4.27
N ASP A 40 2.27 23.87 -3.36
CA ASP A 40 3.50 23.10 -3.54
C ASP A 40 3.40 21.65 -3.03
N ALA A 41 2.20 21.19 -2.68
CA ALA A 41 1.93 19.84 -2.16
C ALA A 41 2.42 18.72 -3.10
N TRP A 42 2.40 18.94 -4.41
CA TRP A 42 2.89 17.98 -5.42
C TRP A 42 4.40 17.74 -5.29
N ILE A 43 5.18 18.78 -4.95
CA ILE A 43 6.62 18.67 -4.69
C ILE A 43 6.84 17.79 -3.45
N ALA A 44 6.08 18.03 -2.38
CA ALA A 44 6.15 17.24 -1.17
C ALA A 44 5.78 15.77 -1.41
N THR A 45 4.80 15.51 -2.29
CA THR A 45 4.40 14.16 -2.67
C THR A 45 5.50 13.47 -3.48
N PHE A 46 6.13 14.16 -4.42
CA PHE A 46 7.29 13.65 -5.15
C PHE A 46 8.45 13.30 -4.20
N LEU A 47 8.79 14.18 -3.28
CA LEU A 47 9.87 13.97 -2.30
C LEU A 47 9.57 12.80 -1.33
N GLY A 48 8.30 12.48 -1.09
CA GLY A 48 7.90 11.31 -0.30
C GLY A 48 8.45 9.98 -0.82
N THR A 49 8.84 9.93 -2.09
CA THR A 49 9.49 8.78 -2.74
C THR A 49 10.81 8.36 -2.08
N ILE A 50 11.43 9.24 -1.30
CA ILE A 50 12.66 8.91 -0.58
C ILE A 50 12.48 7.68 0.32
N TYR A 51 11.30 7.49 0.89
CA TYR A 51 11.00 6.36 1.76
C TYR A 51 11.03 5.00 1.04
N PRO A 52 10.24 4.78 -0.03
CA PRO A 52 10.29 3.49 -0.72
C PRO A 52 11.63 3.22 -1.39
N ILE A 53 12.35 4.25 -1.84
CA ILE A 53 13.72 4.11 -2.36
C ILE A 53 14.64 3.60 -1.24
N TYR A 54 14.56 4.19 -0.05
CA TYR A 54 15.35 3.78 1.11
C TYR A 54 15.10 2.31 1.47
N VAL A 55 13.83 1.89 1.60
CA VAL A 55 13.48 0.50 1.92
C VAL A 55 13.94 -0.46 0.83
N LEU A 56 13.84 -0.06 -0.45
CA LEU A 56 14.33 -0.86 -1.57
C LEU A 56 15.83 -1.11 -1.48
N PHE A 57 16.65 -0.09 -1.22
CA PHE A 57 18.10 -0.25 -1.11
C PHE A 57 18.48 -1.17 0.05
N ILE A 58 17.84 -1.04 1.20
CA ILE A 58 18.05 -1.95 2.32
C ILE A 58 17.67 -3.38 1.94
N THR A 59 16.53 -3.57 1.26
CA THR A 59 16.09 -4.90 0.82
C THR A 59 17.10 -5.54 -0.12
N ILE A 60 17.62 -4.77 -1.09
CA ILE A 60 18.67 -5.24 -2.02
C ILE A 60 19.93 -5.64 -1.25
N TYR A 61 20.34 -4.82 -0.28
CA TYR A 61 21.51 -5.11 0.55
C TYR A 61 21.34 -6.40 1.36
N ILE A 62 20.21 -6.57 2.05
CA ILE A 62 19.91 -7.77 2.84
C ILE A 62 19.84 -8.99 1.93
N ARG A 63 19.16 -8.91 0.78
CA ARG A 63 19.08 -10.00 -0.21
C ARG A 63 20.47 -10.43 -0.72
N LYS A 64 21.37 -9.48 -0.96
CA LYS A 64 22.74 -9.79 -1.40
C LYS A 64 23.51 -10.62 -0.37
N LYS A 65 23.30 -10.35 0.91
CA LYS A 65 23.93 -11.08 2.03
C LYS A 65 23.23 -12.40 2.34
N HIS A 66 21.90 -12.41 2.28
CA HIS A 66 21.06 -13.54 2.68
C HIS A 66 19.93 -13.79 1.65
N PRO A 67 20.23 -14.34 0.45
CA PRO A 67 19.25 -14.42 -0.65
C PRO A 67 18.02 -15.29 -0.34
N LYS A 68 18.16 -16.31 0.55
CA LYS A 68 17.10 -17.26 0.90
C LYS A 68 16.43 -17.02 2.25
N LYS A 69 16.83 -15.99 2.99
CA LYS A 69 16.38 -15.72 4.36
C LYS A 69 15.72 -14.34 4.42
N ASP A 70 14.43 -14.27 4.75
CA ASP A 70 13.71 -13.01 4.89
C ASP A 70 14.03 -12.27 6.21
N ILE A 71 13.48 -11.07 6.34
CA ILE A 71 13.67 -10.24 7.53
C ILE A 71 13.14 -10.91 8.80
N LEU A 72 12.08 -11.73 8.71
CA LEU A 72 11.50 -12.42 9.87
C LEU A 72 12.45 -13.50 10.42
N TYR A 73 13.14 -14.20 9.53
CA TYR A 73 14.17 -15.15 9.91
C TYR A 73 15.38 -14.45 10.53
N LEU A 74 15.87 -13.40 9.85
CA LEU A 74 17.05 -12.64 10.31
C LEU A 74 16.80 -11.97 11.66
N SER A 75 15.62 -11.40 11.87
CA SER A 75 15.22 -10.83 13.14
C SER A 75 15.32 -11.86 14.29
N LYS A 76 14.79 -13.09 14.10
CA LYS A 76 14.92 -14.16 15.09
C LYS A 76 16.37 -14.55 15.38
N LYS A 77 17.19 -14.60 14.34
CA LYS A 77 18.60 -14.96 14.46
C LYS A 77 19.40 -13.89 15.19
N ILE A 78 19.11 -12.62 14.93
CA ILE A 78 19.85 -11.47 15.46
C ILE A 78 19.42 -11.11 16.88
N TYR A 79 18.12 -11.00 17.13
CA TYR A 79 17.55 -10.55 18.42
C TYR A 79 17.19 -11.71 19.36
N GLY A 80 17.37 -12.96 18.91
CA GLY A 80 16.94 -14.14 19.65
C GLY A 80 15.44 -14.49 19.42
N LYS A 81 15.05 -15.68 19.91
CA LYS A 81 13.75 -16.27 19.61
C LYS A 81 12.57 -15.45 20.17
N ILE A 82 12.69 -14.91 21.38
CA ILE A 82 11.58 -14.20 22.04
C ILE A 82 11.44 -12.80 21.47
N LEU A 83 12.48 -11.97 21.59
CA LEU A 83 12.44 -10.58 21.13
C LEU A 83 12.23 -10.49 19.61
N GLY A 84 12.92 -11.35 18.83
CA GLY A 84 12.73 -11.40 17.37
C GLY A 84 11.29 -11.77 16.97
N ASN A 85 10.61 -12.67 17.70
CA ASN A 85 9.19 -12.96 17.41
C ASN A 85 8.27 -11.79 17.78
N ILE A 86 8.53 -11.07 18.87
CA ILE A 86 7.74 -9.87 19.25
C ILE A 86 7.89 -8.79 18.18
N LEU A 87 9.11 -8.47 17.77
CA LEU A 87 9.39 -7.49 16.72
C LEU A 87 8.74 -7.90 15.39
N ASN A 88 8.85 -9.18 15.02
CA ASN A 88 8.20 -9.73 13.83
C ASN A 88 6.67 -9.60 13.90
N LEU A 89 6.06 -9.87 15.06
CA LEU A 89 4.61 -9.73 15.21
C LEU A 89 4.17 -8.26 15.04
N ILE A 90 4.88 -7.32 15.63
CA ILE A 90 4.60 -5.88 15.45
C ILE A 90 4.74 -5.50 13.97
N PHE A 91 5.81 -5.95 13.30
CA PHE A 91 6.01 -5.72 11.86
C PHE A 91 4.89 -6.33 11.00
N LEU A 92 4.40 -7.52 11.34
CA LEU A 92 3.31 -8.17 10.63
C LEU A 92 1.95 -7.50 10.89
N LEU A 93 1.69 -6.99 12.10
CA LEU A 93 0.47 -6.25 12.42
C LEU A 93 0.30 -5.02 11.53
N PHE A 94 1.38 -4.43 11.04
CA PHE A 94 1.31 -3.35 10.05
C PHE A 94 0.57 -3.79 8.76
N PHE A 95 0.87 -4.97 8.22
CA PHE A 95 0.17 -5.49 7.04
C PHE A 95 -1.29 -5.85 7.34
N PHE A 96 -1.56 -6.36 8.54
CA PHE A 96 -2.94 -6.60 8.99
C PHE A 96 -3.76 -5.30 9.03
N LEU A 97 -3.19 -4.24 9.59
CA LEU A 97 -3.83 -2.93 9.65
C LEU A 97 -4.09 -2.35 8.26
N ILE A 98 -3.15 -2.47 7.33
CA ILE A 98 -3.38 -2.01 5.95
C ILE A 98 -4.50 -2.80 5.28
N ALA A 99 -4.52 -4.13 5.40
CA ALA A 99 -5.56 -4.95 4.78
C ALA A 99 -6.97 -4.59 5.29
N THR A 100 -7.11 -4.44 6.62
CA THR A 100 -8.39 -4.11 7.26
C THR A 100 -8.81 -2.66 7.00
N ASP A 101 -7.84 -1.73 6.97
CA ASP A 101 -8.08 -0.32 6.64
C ASP A 101 -8.58 -0.16 5.20
N VAL A 102 -7.90 -0.79 4.24
CA VAL A 102 -8.29 -0.69 2.82
C VAL A 102 -9.68 -1.29 2.61
N ALA A 103 -10.00 -2.42 3.23
CA ALA A 103 -11.33 -3.02 3.15
C ALA A 103 -12.42 -2.10 3.75
N ALA A 104 -12.16 -1.52 4.93
CA ALA A 104 -13.06 -0.53 5.54
C ALA A 104 -13.24 0.71 4.66
N GLY A 105 -12.17 1.16 4.01
CA GLY A 105 -12.22 2.28 3.08
C GLY A 105 -13.05 1.99 1.84
N ILE A 106 -12.92 0.81 1.25
CA ILE A 106 -13.77 0.35 0.14
C ILE A 106 -15.24 0.33 0.58
N ASN A 107 -15.53 -0.30 1.73
CA ASN A 107 -16.88 -0.34 2.29
C ASN A 107 -17.47 1.08 2.44
N ASN A 108 -16.70 2.01 3.00
CA ASN A 108 -17.14 3.39 3.18
C ASN A 108 -17.43 4.09 1.84
N VAL A 109 -16.56 3.94 0.84
CA VAL A 109 -16.76 4.55 -0.49
C VAL A 109 -17.95 3.93 -1.22
N LEU A 110 -18.04 2.60 -1.24
CA LEU A 110 -19.15 1.90 -1.90
C LEU A 110 -20.50 2.27 -1.28
N ARG A 111 -20.60 2.31 0.05
CA ARG A 111 -21.83 2.70 0.74
C ARG A 111 -22.18 4.18 0.57
N THR A 112 -21.19 5.04 0.40
CA THR A 112 -21.45 6.46 0.18
C THR A 112 -21.94 6.74 -1.24
N TYR A 113 -21.44 6.02 -2.24
CA TYR A 113 -21.66 6.40 -3.64
C TYR A 113 -22.44 5.39 -4.50
N ILE A 114 -22.51 4.11 -4.12
CA ILE A 114 -23.10 3.07 -4.98
C ILE A 114 -24.19 2.29 -4.25
N VAL A 115 -23.86 1.65 -3.12
CA VAL A 115 -24.71 0.63 -2.47
C VAL A 115 -25.03 1.01 -1.03
N ASN A 116 -25.67 2.16 -0.84
CA ASN A 116 -26.04 2.70 0.48
C ASN A 116 -27.00 1.76 1.26
N PHE A 117 -27.75 0.91 0.55
CA PHE A 117 -28.70 -0.05 1.09
C PHE A 117 -28.03 -1.33 1.62
N LEU A 118 -26.78 -1.63 1.24
CA LEU A 118 -26.07 -2.82 1.72
C LEU A 118 -25.48 -2.62 3.10
N ASN A 119 -25.57 -3.68 3.92
CA ASN A 119 -24.91 -3.70 5.20
C ASN A 119 -23.37 -3.86 5.02
N SER A 120 -22.60 -3.18 5.88
CA SER A 120 -21.14 -3.27 5.90
C SER A 120 -20.64 -4.72 6.02
N TRP A 121 -21.32 -5.55 6.80
CA TRP A 121 -20.96 -6.95 6.96
C TRP A 121 -20.99 -7.73 5.64
N ASN A 122 -21.99 -7.49 4.80
CA ASN A 122 -22.11 -8.16 3.50
C ASN A 122 -20.97 -7.77 2.55
N ILE A 123 -20.65 -6.48 2.48
CA ILE A 123 -19.57 -5.97 1.61
C ILE A 123 -18.22 -6.53 2.08
N LEU A 124 -17.94 -6.42 3.38
CA LEU A 124 -16.67 -6.87 3.94
C LEU A 124 -16.51 -8.40 3.85
N SER A 125 -17.57 -9.16 4.10
CA SER A 125 -17.56 -10.62 3.97
C SER A 125 -17.22 -11.04 2.54
N LEU A 126 -17.83 -10.42 1.54
CA LEU A 126 -17.56 -10.73 0.14
C LEU A 126 -16.14 -10.37 -0.27
N LEU A 127 -15.65 -9.19 0.14
CA LEU A 127 -14.28 -8.74 -0.12
C LEU A 127 -13.26 -9.71 0.48
N PHE A 128 -13.42 -10.06 1.75
CA PHE A 128 -12.49 -10.97 2.40
C PHE A 128 -12.64 -12.42 1.97
N LEU A 129 -13.81 -12.86 1.53
CA LEU A 129 -13.99 -14.19 0.94
C LEU A 129 -13.13 -14.35 -0.32
N GLY A 130 -13.24 -13.39 -1.24
CA GLY A 130 -12.41 -13.39 -2.45
C GLY A 130 -10.91 -13.29 -2.15
N ALA A 131 -10.52 -12.42 -1.20
CA ALA A 131 -9.12 -12.29 -0.80
C ALA A 131 -8.60 -13.57 -0.10
N ALA A 132 -9.40 -14.16 0.80
CA ALA A 132 -9.06 -15.42 1.47
C ALA A 132 -8.88 -16.57 0.47
N TYR A 133 -9.75 -16.69 -0.54
CA TYR A 133 -9.62 -17.69 -1.59
C TYR A 133 -8.29 -17.53 -2.35
N ALA A 134 -7.94 -16.32 -2.77
CA ALA A 134 -6.68 -16.04 -3.46
C ALA A 134 -5.46 -16.36 -2.57
N VAL A 135 -5.49 -15.95 -1.30
CA VAL A 135 -4.41 -16.17 -0.33
C VAL A 135 -4.28 -17.64 0.05
N TYR A 136 -5.39 -18.35 0.19
CA TYR A 136 -5.43 -19.80 0.46
C TYR A 136 -4.76 -20.58 -0.68
N SER A 137 -5.02 -20.19 -1.92
CA SER A 137 -4.46 -20.82 -3.12
C SER A 137 -2.95 -20.60 -3.29
N GLY A 138 -2.36 -19.56 -2.69
CA GLY A 138 -0.90 -19.43 -2.60
C GLY A 138 -0.31 -18.17 -3.22
N THR A 139 1.00 -18.04 -3.06
CA THR A 139 1.80 -16.87 -3.47
C THR A 139 1.62 -16.54 -4.95
N LYS A 140 1.70 -17.57 -5.80
CA LYS A 140 1.59 -17.41 -7.26
C LYS A 140 0.20 -16.97 -7.69
N THR A 141 -0.85 -17.44 -7.00
CA THR A 141 -2.23 -16.99 -7.24
C THR A 141 -2.40 -15.51 -6.90
N VAL A 142 -1.87 -15.06 -5.77
CA VAL A 142 -1.88 -13.64 -5.39
C VAL A 142 -1.08 -12.81 -6.40
N GLY A 143 0.07 -13.31 -6.87
CA GLY A 143 0.87 -12.65 -7.90
C GLY A 143 0.10 -12.50 -9.22
N ARG A 144 -0.50 -13.59 -9.73
CA ARG A 144 -1.32 -13.57 -10.95
C ARG A 144 -2.54 -12.66 -10.83
N LEU A 145 -3.22 -12.71 -9.68
CA LEU A 145 -4.35 -11.84 -9.40
C LEU A 145 -3.96 -10.36 -9.51
N ASN A 146 -2.84 -9.97 -8.89
CA ASN A 146 -2.36 -8.59 -8.94
C ASN A 146 -1.98 -8.16 -10.37
N GLU A 147 -1.38 -9.05 -11.14
CA GLU A 147 -1.00 -8.81 -12.53
C GLU A 147 -2.24 -8.62 -13.42
N VAL A 148 -3.18 -9.57 -13.39
CA VAL A 148 -4.41 -9.50 -14.21
C VAL A 148 -5.25 -8.29 -13.86
N LEU A 149 -5.49 -8.05 -12.55
CA LEU A 149 -6.26 -6.91 -12.11
C LEU A 149 -5.58 -5.58 -12.44
N PHE A 150 -4.24 -5.51 -12.47
CA PHE A 150 -3.55 -4.29 -12.88
C PHE A 150 -3.88 -3.93 -14.33
N TYR A 151 -3.81 -4.88 -15.26
CA TYR A 151 -4.13 -4.62 -16.66
C TYR A 151 -5.59 -4.24 -16.85
N ILE A 152 -6.52 -4.93 -16.21
CA ILE A 152 -7.96 -4.64 -16.30
C ILE A 152 -8.26 -3.23 -15.75
N THR A 153 -7.61 -2.83 -14.66
CA THR A 153 -7.91 -1.57 -13.96
C THR A 153 -6.97 -0.42 -14.35
N PHE A 154 -6.05 -0.61 -15.29
CA PHE A 154 -5.07 0.41 -15.66
C PHE A 154 -5.70 1.74 -16.07
N ILE A 155 -6.82 1.67 -16.81
CA ILE A 155 -7.56 2.86 -17.26
C ILE A 155 -8.00 3.77 -16.10
N VAL A 156 -8.28 3.22 -14.92
CA VAL A 156 -8.71 4.00 -13.73
C VAL A 156 -7.67 5.03 -13.34
N PHE A 157 -6.38 4.70 -13.52
CA PHE A 157 -5.29 5.62 -13.17
C PHE A 157 -5.21 6.83 -14.11
N LEU A 158 -5.75 6.72 -15.31
CA LEU A 158 -5.75 7.78 -16.32
C LEU A 158 -6.98 8.70 -16.22
N ILE A 159 -8.05 8.22 -15.59
CA ILE A 159 -9.33 8.97 -15.52
C ILE A 159 -9.15 10.38 -14.93
N PRO A 160 -8.45 10.60 -13.80
CA PRO A 160 -8.29 11.96 -13.26
C PRO A 160 -7.60 12.94 -14.21
N ILE A 161 -6.87 12.48 -15.22
CA ILE A 161 -6.18 13.34 -16.20
C ILE A 161 -7.19 14.19 -17.00
N PHE A 162 -8.38 13.65 -17.24
CA PHE A 162 -9.41 14.39 -17.97
C PHE A 162 -9.88 15.68 -17.25
N SER A 163 -9.63 15.80 -15.93
CA SER A 163 -9.90 17.04 -15.19
C SER A 163 -9.04 18.23 -15.64
N LEU A 164 -7.97 17.98 -16.43
CA LEU A 164 -7.14 19.05 -17.01
C LEU A 164 -7.91 19.98 -17.94
N LYS A 165 -9.05 19.56 -18.48
CA LYS A 165 -9.89 20.43 -19.33
C LYS A 165 -10.43 21.67 -18.59
N GLU A 166 -10.61 21.55 -17.27
CA GLU A 166 -11.15 22.61 -16.42
C GLU A 166 -10.12 23.05 -15.37
N ALA A 167 -8.83 22.74 -15.59
CA ALA A 167 -7.75 23.06 -14.68
C ALA A 167 -7.37 24.54 -14.79
N ASP A 168 -7.14 25.17 -13.64
CA ASP A 168 -6.61 26.53 -13.54
C ASP A 168 -5.16 26.53 -13.07
N ILE A 169 -4.24 26.96 -13.93
CA ILE A 169 -2.80 27.03 -13.62
C ILE A 169 -2.50 28.01 -12.49
N LEU A 170 -3.38 29.01 -12.25
CA LEU A 170 -3.22 29.97 -11.17
C LEU A 170 -3.29 29.30 -9.79
N ASN A 171 -3.96 28.15 -9.68
CA ASN A 171 -4.00 27.36 -8.46
C ASN A 171 -2.63 26.81 -8.00
N LEU A 172 -1.61 26.83 -8.89
CA LEU A 172 -0.23 26.45 -8.57
C LEU A 172 0.68 27.64 -8.26
N GLN A 173 0.19 28.87 -8.40
CA GLN A 173 0.99 30.06 -8.22
C GLN A 173 0.92 30.59 -6.78
N PRO A 174 2.01 31.20 -6.28
CA PRO A 174 3.39 31.12 -6.80
C PRO A 174 4.04 29.77 -6.45
N VAL A 175 4.78 29.19 -7.40
CA VAL A 175 5.55 27.96 -7.15
C VAL A 175 6.63 28.23 -6.09
N LEU A 176 6.81 27.30 -5.14
CA LEU A 176 7.66 27.42 -3.95
C LEU A 176 7.19 28.51 -2.97
N GLY A 177 6.01 29.10 -3.18
CA GLY A 177 5.45 30.14 -2.33
C GLY A 177 5.10 29.69 -0.92
N SER A 178 4.94 28.38 -0.68
CA SER A 178 4.73 27.84 0.67
C SER A 178 6.03 27.81 1.51
N GLY A 179 7.18 27.91 0.87
CA GLY A 179 8.49 27.84 1.47
C GLY A 179 9.01 26.42 1.71
N ILE A 180 10.33 26.25 1.65
CA ILE A 180 11.01 24.94 1.73
C ILE A 180 10.67 24.20 3.03
N LYS A 181 10.56 24.90 4.16
CA LYS A 181 10.22 24.29 5.46
C LYS A 181 8.85 23.60 5.43
N ASN A 182 7.86 24.23 4.82
CA ASN A 182 6.52 23.65 4.69
C ASN A 182 6.49 22.47 3.72
N ILE A 183 7.25 22.53 2.62
CA ILE A 183 7.41 21.40 1.69
C ILE A 183 8.01 20.18 2.42
N ILE A 184 9.10 20.37 3.20
CA ILE A 184 9.72 19.28 3.97
C ILE A 184 8.75 18.71 5.03
N ASN A 185 8.00 19.57 5.72
CA ASN A 185 7.00 19.10 6.70
C ASN A 185 5.83 18.37 6.03
N ALA A 186 5.41 18.79 4.86
CA ALA A 186 4.40 18.09 4.08
C ALA A 186 4.92 16.73 3.58
N THR A 187 6.20 16.64 3.17
CA THR A 187 6.84 15.37 2.77
C THR A 187 6.73 14.31 3.86
N LYS A 188 6.90 14.66 5.14
CA LYS A 188 6.71 13.72 6.26
C LYS A 188 5.29 13.14 6.30
N LYS A 189 4.28 13.87 5.83
CA LYS A 189 2.89 13.38 5.75
C LYS A 189 2.67 12.45 4.55
N THR A 190 3.40 12.66 3.46
CA THR A 190 3.27 11.84 2.25
C THR A 190 3.99 10.49 2.34
N ILE A 191 5.05 10.38 3.14
CA ILE A 191 5.80 9.14 3.38
C ILE A 191 4.87 7.97 3.72
N ILE A 192 3.85 8.21 4.55
CA ILE A 192 2.89 7.17 4.96
C ILE A 192 2.14 6.59 3.75
N ALA A 193 1.84 7.39 2.74
CA ALA A 193 1.15 6.93 1.54
C ALA A 193 1.98 5.96 0.68
N TYR A 194 3.30 5.97 0.82
CA TYR A 194 4.22 5.08 0.14
C TYR A 194 4.51 3.77 0.91
N SER A 195 3.86 3.57 2.05
CA SER A 195 3.96 2.33 2.83
C SER A 195 3.37 1.14 2.07
N GLY A 196 3.92 -0.05 2.30
CA GLY A 196 3.60 -1.27 1.57
C GLY A 196 4.81 -1.84 0.83
N ILE A 197 5.83 -1.02 0.51
CA ILE A 197 7.10 -1.46 -0.08
C ILE A 197 7.84 -2.47 0.80
N GLU A 198 7.61 -2.45 2.11
CA GLU A 198 8.18 -3.35 3.11
C GLU A 198 7.88 -4.82 2.83
N MET A 199 6.85 -5.10 2.03
CA MET A 199 6.53 -6.44 1.55
C MET A 199 7.73 -7.13 0.91
N LEU A 200 8.61 -6.37 0.23
CA LEU A 200 9.78 -6.90 -0.42
C LEU A 200 10.71 -7.61 0.56
N LEU A 201 10.81 -7.16 1.82
CA LEU A 201 11.62 -7.78 2.88
C LEU A 201 11.13 -9.18 3.29
N ILE A 202 9.86 -9.50 3.01
CA ILE A 202 9.27 -10.83 3.26
C ILE A 202 9.30 -11.68 1.99
N LEU A 203 9.07 -11.07 0.81
CA LEU A 203 8.84 -11.81 -0.43
C LEU A 203 10.09 -12.06 -1.26
N TYR A 204 11.20 -11.35 -1.06
CA TYR A 204 12.38 -11.52 -1.91
C TYR A 204 12.93 -12.96 -1.94
N PRO A 205 12.79 -13.81 -0.89
CA PRO A 205 13.24 -15.20 -0.98
C PRO A 205 12.30 -16.10 -1.81
N LEU A 206 11.09 -15.62 -2.14
CA LEU A 206 10.11 -16.35 -2.97
C LEU A 206 10.24 -16.03 -4.46
N VAL A 207 11.27 -15.27 -4.81
CA VAL A 207 11.56 -14.82 -6.18
C VAL A 207 12.83 -15.51 -6.65
N ASP A 208 12.89 -15.87 -7.94
CA ASP A 208 14.09 -16.46 -8.53
C ASP A 208 15.32 -15.56 -8.30
N GLU A 209 16.47 -16.18 -8.00
CA GLU A 209 17.72 -15.48 -7.69
C GLU A 209 18.21 -14.61 -8.85
N ASN A 210 17.92 -15.01 -10.09
CA ASN A 210 18.31 -14.28 -11.32
C ASN A 210 17.50 -12.99 -11.53
N ILE A 211 16.37 -12.83 -10.85
CA ILE A 211 15.51 -11.66 -10.99
C ILE A 211 16.17 -10.43 -10.34
N LYS A 212 16.32 -9.37 -11.14
CA LYS A 212 16.93 -8.10 -10.70
C LYS A 212 15.94 -7.28 -9.86
N LEU A 213 15.93 -7.50 -8.53
CA LEU A 213 15.04 -6.79 -7.60
C LEU A 213 15.14 -5.26 -7.70
N LYS A 214 16.35 -4.74 -8.02
CA LYS A 214 16.57 -3.30 -8.28
C LYS A 214 15.66 -2.80 -9.41
N LYS A 215 15.60 -3.52 -10.53
CA LYS A 215 14.79 -3.13 -11.71
C LYS A 215 13.29 -3.12 -11.35
N ILE A 216 12.82 -4.16 -10.66
CA ILE A 216 11.42 -4.26 -10.22
C ILE A 216 11.07 -3.11 -9.28
N GLY A 217 11.88 -2.89 -8.26
CA GLY A 217 11.65 -1.84 -7.28
C GLY A 217 11.60 -0.46 -7.91
N PHE A 218 12.57 -0.11 -8.74
CA PHE A 218 12.57 1.19 -9.43
C PHE A 218 11.39 1.35 -10.38
N LYS A 219 11.02 0.31 -11.16
CA LYS A 219 9.86 0.36 -12.04
C LYS A 219 8.56 0.61 -11.26
N SER A 220 8.36 -0.11 -10.16
CA SER A 220 7.18 0.05 -9.30
C SER A 220 7.14 1.41 -8.62
N ILE A 221 8.26 1.84 -8.03
CA ILE A 221 8.37 3.12 -7.32
C ILE A 221 8.14 4.29 -8.30
N SER A 222 8.77 4.25 -9.48
CA SER A 222 8.58 5.31 -10.49
C SER A 222 7.12 5.43 -10.92
N PHE A 223 6.43 4.31 -11.18
CA PHE A 223 5.02 4.32 -11.52
C PHE A 223 4.18 4.98 -10.41
N ILE A 224 4.40 4.58 -9.15
CA ILE A 224 3.63 5.10 -8.01
C ILE A 224 3.94 6.58 -7.77
N THR A 225 5.22 6.98 -7.89
CA THR A 225 5.63 8.38 -7.73
C THR A 225 4.96 9.28 -8.76
N ILE A 226 4.98 8.87 -10.03
CA ILE A 226 4.33 9.62 -11.10
C ILE A 226 2.83 9.72 -10.81
N LEU A 227 2.19 8.62 -10.47
CA LEU A 227 0.75 8.58 -10.19
C LEU A 227 0.36 9.49 -9.01
N TYR A 228 1.08 9.38 -7.88
CA TYR A 228 0.76 10.14 -6.67
C TYR A 228 1.03 11.64 -6.84
N THR A 229 2.14 11.98 -7.48
CA THR A 229 2.48 13.37 -7.80
C THR A 229 1.45 13.96 -8.75
N LEU A 230 1.08 13.22 -9.80
CA LEU A 230 0.06 13.62 -10.76
C LEU A 230 -1.30 13.86 -10.08
N TYR A 231 -1.75 12.93 -9.21
CA TYR A 231 -3.02 13.08 -8.52
C TYR A 231 -3.05 14.30 -7.59
N THR A 232 -1.93 14.58 -6.90
CA THR A 232 -1.81 15.76 -6.06
C THR A 232 -1.83 17.04 -6.91
N LEU A 233 -1.11 17.03 -8.03
CA LEU A 233 -1.05 18.13 -8.98
C LEU A 233 -2.43 18.41 -9.58
N LEU A 234 -3.09 17.39 -10.15
CA LEU A 234 -4.42 17.51 -10.76
C LEU A 234 -5.47 18.00 -9.76
N THR A 235 -5.42 17.51 -8.52
CA THR A 235 -6.34 17.95 -7.48
C THR A 235 -6.13 19.43 -7.16
N THR A 236 -4.88 19.89 -7.08
CA THR A 236 -4.57 21.30 -6.84
C THR A 236 -4.99 22.17 -8.01
N LEU A 237 -4.70 21.76 -9.24
CA LEU A 237 -5.08 22.48 -10.46
C LEU A 237 -6.60 22.64 -10.60
N TYR A 238 -7.35 21.56 -10.35
CA TYR A 238 -8.79 21.53 -10.59
C TYR A 238 -9.60 22.15 -9.44
N LEU A 239 -9.31 21.77 -8.19
CA LEU A 239 -10.09 22.22 -7.02
C LEU A 239 -9.49 23.45 -6.33
N GLY A 240 -8.20 23.71 -6.52
CA GLY A 240 -7.49 24.68 -5.68
C GLY A 240 -7.36 24.22 -4.22
N ILE A 241 -6.66 25.01 -3.41
CA ILE A 241 -6.33 24.69 -2.02
C ILE A 241 -7.56 24.66 -1.12
N ASN A 242 -8.40 25.69 -1.24
CA ASN A 242 -9.53 25.91 -0.32
C ASN A 242 -10.65 24.89 -0.53
N ILE A 243 -10.96 24.56 -1.78
CA ILE A 243 -12.03 23.62 -2.13
C ILE A 243 -11.60 22.19 -1.83
N THR A 244 -10.34 21.83 -2.11
CA THR A 244 -9.81 20.48 -1.82
C THR A 244 -10.04 20.07 -0.36
N ASN A 245 -9.85 21.01 0.58
CA ASN A 245 -9.99 20.73 2.01
C ASN A 245 -11.44 20.45 2.46
N LYS A 246 -12.45 20.73 1.64
CA LYS A 246 -13.86 20.46 1.93
C LYS A 246 -14.30 19.02 1.59
N PHE A 247 -13.51 18.30 0.82
CA PHE A 247 -13.83 16.93 0.39
C PHE A 247 -13.11 15.88 1.22
N LEU A 248 -13.78 14.76 1.48
CA LEU A 248 -13.18 13.58 2.10
C LEU A 248 -12.25 12.82 1.13
N TRP A 249 -12.63 12.79 -0.14
CA TRP A 249 -11.94 12.06 -1.21
C TRP A 249 -11.80 12.94 -2.46
N PRO A 250 -10.87 13.91 -2.47
CA PRO A 250 -10.72 14.84 -3.59
C PRO A 250 -10.50 14.15 -4.93
N VAL A 251 -9.75 13.04 -4.96
CA VAL A 251 -9.49 12.28 -6.20
C VAL A 251 -10.77 11.65 -6.76
N ILE A 252 -11.70 11.19 -5.91
CA ILE A 252 -13.03 10.77 -6.40
C ILE A 252 -13.77 11.96 -7.00
N THR A 253 -13.72 13.10 -6.33
CA THR A 253 -14.43 14.32 -6.80
C THR A 253 -13.96 14.71 -8.19
N ILE A 254 -12.67 14.81 -8.46
CA ILE A 254 -12.16 15.14 -9.79
C ILE A 254 -12.44 14.05 -10.83
N SER A 255 -12.50 12.78 -10.42
CA SER A 255 -12.84 11.68 -11.34
C SER A 255 -14.32 11.64 -11.68
N ARG A 256 -15.19 12.16 -10.82
CA ARG A 256 -16.65 12.21 -11.02
C ARG A 256 -17.12 13.45 -11.78
N SER A 257 -16.30 14.49 -11.89
CA SER A 257 -16.62 15.67 -12.70
C SER A 257 -16.63 15.38 -14.20
N ILE A 258 -16.07 14.23 -14.60
CA ILE A 258 -16.02 13.82 -15.99
C ILE A 258 -17.41 13.38 -16.45
N ILE A 259 -17.98 14.14 -17.37
CA ILE A 259 -19.26 13.84 -18.02
C ILE A 259 -18.97 13.22 -19.38
N ILE A 260 -19.41 11.98 -19.56
CA ILE A 260 -19.39 11.31 -20.87
C ILE A 260 -20.82 11.30 -21.39
N PRO A 261 -21.13 11.99 -22.49
CA PRO A 261 -22.51 12.22 -22.94
C PRO A 261 -23.36 10.96 -23.17
N VAL A 262 -22.71 9.83 -23.46
CA VAL A 262 -23.38 8.55 -23.77
C VAL A 262 -23.54 7.67 -22.51
N ILE A 263 -22.77 7.95 -21.44
CA ILE A 263 -22.75 7.10 -20.25
C ILE A 263 -23.32 7.85 -19.07
N ASN A 264 -24.59 7.66 -18.80
CA ASN A 264 -25.20 8.12 -17.56
C ASN A 264 -24.49 7.43 -16.38
N SER A 265 -23.87 8.25 -15.49
CA SER A 265 -23.25 7.72 -14.27
C SER A 265 -21.90 6.99 -14.47
N PHE A 266 -21.01 7.55 -15.29
CA PHE A 266 -19.62 7.07 -15.44
C PHE A 266 -18.91 6.83 -14.09
N SER A 267 -19.30 7.57 -13.05
CA SER A 267 -18.78 7.39 -11.69
C SER A 267 -18.93 5.97 -11.13
N TYR A 268 -19.98 5.23 -11.51
CA TYR A 268 -20.14 3.84 -11.07
C TYR A 268 -19.11 2.91 -11.70
N ILE A 269 -18.80 3.11 -12.98
CA ILE A 269 -17.76 2.35 -13.69
C ILE A 269 -16.41 2.64 -13.04
N PHE A 270 -16.10 3.92 -12.81
CA PHE A 270 -14.87 4.32 -12.12
C PHE A 270 -14.73 3.66 -10.76
N LEU A 271 -15.74 3.73 -9.90
CA LEU A 271 -15.70 3.20 -8.55
C LEU A 271 -15.65 1.67 -8.52
N SER A 272 -16.29 0.98 -9.47
CA SER A 272 -16.22 -0.48 -9.60
C SER A 272 -14.80 -0.94 -9.97
N LEU A 273 -14.20 -0.34 -10.99
CA LEU A 273 -12.82 -0.63 -11.39
C LEU A 273 -11.82 -0.22 -10.30
N TRP A 274 -12.08 0.89 -9.62
CA TRP A 274 -11.27 1.31 -8.48
C TRP A 274 -11.32 0.30 -7.33
N THR A 275 -12.49 -0.26 -7.02
CA THR A 275 -12.65 -1.32 -6.01
C THR A 275 -11.78 -2.53 -6.35
N MET A 276 -11.75 -2.95 -7.63
CA MET A 276 -10.86 -4.03 -8.09
C MET A 276 -9.38 -3.66 -7.90
N THR A 277 -9.02 -2.40 -8.11
CA THR A 277 -7.66 -1.91 -7.85
C THR A 277 -7.30 -2.03 -6.38
N MET A 278 -8.20 -1.67 -5.47
CA MET A 278 -7.97 -1.75 -4.02
C MET A 278 -7.96 -3.20 -3.51
N PHE A 279 -8.69 -4.09 -4.16
CA PHE A 279 -8.72 -5.52 -3.84
C PHE A 279 -7.32 -6.17 -3.95
N LYS A 280 -6.47 -5.68 -4.87
CA LYS A 280 -5.05 -6.09 -4.97
C LYS A 280 -4.32 -5.84 -3.65
N CYS A 281 -4.50 -4.66 -3.07
CA CYS A 281 -3.87 -4.28 -1.82
C CYS A 281 -4.30 -5.20 -0.67
N ILE A 282 -5.60 -5.47 -0.53
CA ILE A 282 -6.12 -6.40 0.49
C ILE A 282 -5.48 -7.77 0.34
N SER A 283 -5.46 -8.33 -0.88
CA SER A 283 -4.97 -9.69 -1.14
C SER A 283 -3.48 -9.84 -0.80
N VAL A 284 -2.66 -8.85 -1.15
CA VAL A 284 -1.23 -8.86 -0.83
C VAL A 284 -0.99 -8.78 0.67
N HIS A 285 -1.63 -7.83 1.36
CA HIS A 285 -1.39 -7.63 2.78
C HIS A 285 -1.95 -8.76 3.65
N TYR A 286 -3.09 -9.31 3.26
CA TYR A 286 -3.62 -10.52 3.90
C TYR A 286 -2.67 -11.70 3.73
N PHE A 287 -2.12 -11.88 2.52
CA PHE A 287 -1.11 -12.92 2.26
C PHE A 287 0.13 -12.73 3.15
N LEU A 288 0.68 -11.53 3.21
CA LEU A 288 1.87 -11.21 4.01
C LEU A 288 1.66 -11.51 5.50
N PHE A 289 0.50 -11.14 6.03
CA PHE A 289 0.17 -11.40 7.43
C PHE A 289 0.03 -12.89 7.70
N ALA A 290 -0.78 -13.63 6.93
CA ALA A 290 -0.96 -15.06 7.10
C ALA A 290 0.34 -15.86 6.89
N HIS A 291 1.15 -15.48 5.88
CA HIS A 291 2.45 -16.09 5.60
C HIS A 291 3.46 -15.82 6.73
N GLY A 292 3.50 -14.61 7.23
CA GLY A 292 4.37 -14.23 8.34
C GLY A 292 4.00 -14.94 9.64
N LEU A 293 2.71 -15.05 9.96
CA LEU A 293 2.26 -15.82 11.13
C LEU A 293 2.64 -17.29 11.04
N ASN A 294 2.54 -17.91 9.87
CA ASN A 294 3.01 -19.29 9.66
C ASN A 294 4.53 -19.43 9.92
N LYS A 295 5.34 -18.41 9.60
CA LYS A 295 6.79 -18.42 9.92
C LYS A 295 7.08 -18.24 11.40
N ILE A 296 6.24 -17.50 12.13
CA ILE A 296 6.37 -17.36 13.59
C ILE A 296 5.86 -18.62 14.28
N PHE A 297 4.66 -19.07 13.94
CA PHE A 297 3.95 -20.20 14.54
C PHE A 297 3.97 -21.40 13.57
N LYS A 298 5.10 -22.07 13.46
CA LYS A 298 5.35 -23.15 12.49
C LYS A 298 4.37 -24.34 12.57
N LYS A 299 3.70 -24.54 13.73
CA LYS A 299 2.70 -25.62 13.94
C LYS A 299 1.41 -25.38 13.17
N ILE A 300 1.08 -24.14 12.81
CA ILE A 300 -0.17 -23.77 12.14
C ILE A 300 0.15 -23.42 10.69
N SER A 301 -0.49 -24.13 9.75
CA SER A 301 -0.26 -23.90 8.33
C SER A 301 -0.77 -22.52 7.88
N ARG A 302 -0.19 -21.96 6.80
CA ARG A 302 -0.70 -20.71 6.20
C ARG A 302 -2.18 -20.82 5.84
N LYS A 303 -2.63 -21.95 5.30
CA LYS A 303 -4.03 -22.20 4.93
C LYS A 303 -4.95 -22.11 6.15
N THR A 304 -4.55 -22.68 7.28
CA THR A 304 -5.29 -22.59 8.53
C THR A 304 -5.34 -21.15 9.04
N TRP A 305 -4.21 -20.41 8.98
CA TRP A 305 -4.20 -18.99 9.33
C TRP A 305 -5.17 -18.17 8.48
N VAL A 306 -5.26 -18.42 7.18
CA VAL A 306 -6.22 -17.73 6.31
C VAL A 306 -7.66 -17.94 6.79
N ILE A 307 -8.04 -19.17 7.13
CA ILE A 307 -9.40 -19.46 7.62
C ILE A 307 -9.67 -18.76 8.96
N LEU A 308 -8.72 -18.84 9.91
CA LEU A 308 -8.87 -18.22 11.24
C LEU A 308 -8.92 -16.68 11.18
N LEU A 309 -8.16 -16.09 10.27
CA LEU A 309 -8.12 -14.63 10.11
C LEU A 309 -9.32 -14.06 9.37
N TYR A 310 -10.03 -14.85 8.57
CA TYR A 310 -11.18 -14.38 7.80
C TYR A 310 -12.22 -13.62 8.64
N PRO A 311 -12.79 -14.19 9.71
CA PRO A 311 -13.74 -13.46 10.56
C PRO A 311 -13.09 -12.29 11.29
N VAL A 312 -11.83 -12.42 11.70
CA VAL A 312 -11.10 -11.34 12.41
C VAL A 312 -10.92 -10.11 11.50
N MET A 313 -10.56 -10.32 10.23
CA MET A 313 -10.43 -9.25 9.24
C MET A 313 -11.75 -8.49 9.05
N ILE A 314 -12.88 -9.20 8.96
CA ILE A 314 -14.20 -8.59 8.81
C ILE A 314 -14.56 -7.76 10.03
N ILE A 315 -14.43 -8.35 11.24
CA ILE A 315 -14.77 -7.68 12.50
C ILE A 315 -13.95 -6.40 12.65
N VAL A 316 -12.62 -6.47 12.49
CA VAL A 316 -11.75 -5.32 12.67
C VAL A 316 -12.03 -4.24 11.62
N SER A 317 -12.27 -4.62 10.35
CA SER A 317 -12.64 -3.68 9.30
C SER A 317 -13.97 -2.97 9.59
N ASN A 318 -14.93 -3.65 10.18
CA ASN A 318 -16.21 -3.05 10.56
C ASN A 318 -16.10 -2.09 11.76
N LEU A 319 -15.16 -2.36 12.69
CA LEU A 319 -14.93 -1.51 13.87
C LEU A 319 -14.38 -0.11 13.54
N TYR A 320 -13.76 0.10 12.36
CA TYR A 320 -13.35 1.44 11.93
C TYR A 320 -14.53 2.41 11.76
N GLY A 321 -15.73 1.89 11.44
CA GLY A 321 -16.96 2.66 11.35
C GLY A 321 -16.98 3.69 10.23
N THR A 322 -17.34 4.94 10.55
CA THR A 322 -17.47 6.02 9.55
C THR A 322 -16.12 6.44 8.95
N PRO A 323 -16.11 7.06 7.74
CA PRO A 323 -14.88 7.56 7.11
C PRO A 323 -14.06 8.50 8.02
N VAL A 324 -14.75 9.36 8.78
CA VAL A 324 -14.10 10.33 9.68
C VAL A 324 -13.44 9.61 10.87
N ARG A 325 -14.15 8.68 11.51
CA ARG A 325 -13.63 7.89 12.63
C ARG A 325 -12.42 7.05 12.20
N ARG A 326 -12.54 6.36 11.05
CA ARG A 326 -11.46 5.59 10.44
C ARG A 326 -10.22 6.46 10.25
N ARG A 327 -10.37 7.61 9.60
CA ARG A 327 -9.27 8.54 9.33
C ARG A 327 -8.60 9.02 10.63
N SER A 328 -9.39 9.46 11.62
CA SER A 328 -8.85 9.92 12.91
C SER A 328 -8.05 8.84 13.63
N PHE A 329 -8.46 7.57 13.54
CA PHE A 329 -7.74 6.43 14.09
C PHE A 329 -6.40 6.22 13.35
N LEU A 330 -6.43 6.21 12.03
CA LEU A 330 -5.24 5.97 11.20
C LEU A 330 -4.19 7.07 11.32
N ASP A 331 -4.62 8.33 11.40
CA ASP A 331 -3.71 9.48 11.59
C ASP A 331 -2.92 9.37 12.91
N LYS A 332 -3.43 8.61 13.90
CA LYS A 332 -2.74 8.34 15.17
C LYS A 332 -1.85 7.09 15.12
N ILE A 333 -2.29 6.04 14.43
CA ILE A 333 -1.66 4.71 14.50
C ILE A 333 -0.59 4.51 13.42
N PHE A 334 -0.81 4.98 12.18
CA PHE A 334 0.14 4.75 11.10
C PHE A 334 1.53 5.41 11.30
N PRO A 335 1.64 6.68 11.76
CA PRO A 335 2.94 7.29 11.93
C PRO A 335 3.88 6.52 12.87
N PRO A 336 3.46 6.07 14.08
CA PRO A 336 4.28 5.21 14.93
C PRO A 336 4.73 3.90 14.25
N TYR A 337 3.83 3.27 13.46
CA TYR A 337 4.20 2.05 12.73
C TYR A 337 5.25 2.29 11.65
N VAL A 338 5.13 3.37 10.88
CA VAL A 338 6.14 3.72 9.86
C VAL A 338 7.49 4.02 10.52
N ILE A 339 7.50 4.73 11.64
CA ILE A 339 8.72 4.98 12.42
C ILE A 339 9.32 3.66 12.93
N PHE A 340 8.48 2.79 13.49
CA PHE A 340 8.90 1.47 13.93
C PHE A 340 9.51 0.67 12.77
N ASN A 341 8.87 0.63 11.60
CA ASN A 341 9.37 -0.08 10.43
C ASN A 341 10.74 0.46 10.00
N ILE A 342 10.91 1.78 9.93
CA ILE A 342 12.19 2.40 9.58
C ILE A 342 13.28 1.97 10.58
N ILE A 343 13.01 2.07 11.88
CA ILE A 343 13.97 1.70 12.93
C ILE A 343 14.30 0.21 12.88
N PHE A 344 13.28 -0.65 12.83
CA PHE A 344 13.43 -2.09 12.79
C PHE A 344 14.24 -2.57 11.59
N ILE A 345 13.90 -2.07 10.39
CA ILE A 345 14.57 -2.40 9.14
C ILE A 345 16.02 -1.91 9.17
N SER A 346 16.27 -0.68 9.64
CA SER A 346 17.59 -0.07 9.67
C SER A 346 18.52 -0.79 10.64
N ILE A 347 18.05 -1.04 11.87
CA ILE A 347 18.86 -1.74 12.89
C ILE A 347 19.13 -3.16 12.44
N THR A 348 18.14 -3.87 11.88
CA THR A 348 18.35 -5.24 11.36
C THR A 348 19.40 -5.24 10.24
N ALA A 349 19.33 -4.29 9.30
CA ALA A 349 20.31 -4.18 8.22
C ALA A 349 21.71 -3.84 8.73
N LEU A 350 21.84 -2.95 9.71
CA LEU A 350 23.10 -2.60 10.34
C LEU A 350 23.72 -3.82 11.06
N LEU A 351 22.92 -4.59 11.79
CA LEU A 351 23.39 -5.79 12.48
C LEU A 351 23.81 -6.90 11.51
N VAL A 352 23.12 -7.02 10.36
CA VAL A 352 23.54 -7.87 9.24
C VAL A 352 24.88 -7.38 8.67
N ALA A 353 25.08 -6.06 8.55
CA ALA A 353 26.36 -5.50 8.09
C ALA A 353 27.52 -5.83 9.03
N LEU A 354 27.27 -5.87 10.33
CA LEU A 354 28.23 -6.23 11.38
C LEU A 354 28.45 -7.76 11.52
N GLY A 355 27.92 -8.57 10.58
CA GLY A 355 28.13 -10.04 10.55
C GLY A 355 27.31 -10.82 11.58
N LYS A 356 26.35 -10.20 12.28
CA LYS A 356 25.52 -10.92 13.28
C LYS A 356 24.54 -11.93 12.66
N GLY A 357 24.35 -11.90 11.34
CA GLY A 357 23.57 -12.88 10.59
C GLY A 357 24.34 -14.14 10.16
N ASP A 358 25.67 -14.11 10.20
CA ASP A 358 26.54 -15.15 9.61
C ASP A 358 27.02 -16.20 10.63
N LYS A 359 26.91 -15.96 11.94
CA LYS A 359 27.33 -16.92 12.97
C LYS A 359 26.46 -18.16 12.95
N ASN A 360 27.07 -19.31 12.61
CA ASN A 360 26.58 -20.70 12.60
C ASN A 360 25.86 -21.17 11.31
N GLU A 361 26.56 -21.17 10.18
CA GLU A 361 26.39 -22.19 9.13
C GLU A 361 27.71 -22.98 9.04
N LYS A 362 28.08 -23.67 10.14
CA LYS A 362 29.01 -24.80 10.15
C LYS A 362 28.27 -26.04 10.64
#